data_dde3eee54b027b14650c721dd04117d9
#
_entry.id   dde3eee54b027b14650c721dd04117d9
#
_cell.length_a   1.000
_cell.length_b   1.000
_cell.length_c   1.000
_cell.angle_alpha   90.00
_cell.angle_beta   90.00
_cell.angle_gamma   90.00
#
_symmetry.space_group_name_H-M   'P 1'
#
loop_
_entity.id
_entity.type
_entity.pdbx_description
1 polymer ?
#
loop_
_entity_poly.entity_id
_entity_poly.type
_entity_poly.pdbx_seq_one_letter_code
_entity_poly.pdbx_strand_id
1 'polypeptide(L)'
;MFPQEGETVPKVRFKGFEGEWEKIPFGSFLKESYERSTVENEDILLSSAITGVYLNSELFGHQRGASNIGYKKIKKNMLILSTQNLHLGNANVNLRFEHGLISPAYKVYEIVNISPLFLQQWIKMDSTKVFFLNATTAGASLCRKNIVWDDLYKQIVLIPSKNEQVKIGLFFSNLDKQISLQTQRLEKLKQIKAACLDKMFV
;
A
#
# COMPACT_ATOMS: atom_id res chain seq x y z
N MET A 1 16.59 -5.72 -5.74
CA MET A 1 16.77 -5.77 -4.28
C MET A 1 15.78 -6.74 -3.59
N PHE A 2 14.87 -7.31 -4.31
CA PHE A 2 14.04 -8.44 -3.84
C PHE A 2 14.45 -9.70 -4.59
N PRO A 3 14.42 -10.90 -3.95
CA PRO A 3 14.69 -12.18 -4.64
C PRO A 3 13.71 -12.38 -5.79
N GLN A 4 14.18 -13.02 -6.86
CA GLN A 4 13.33 -13.43 -7.98
C GLN A 4 12.63 -14.74 -7.65
N GLU A 5 11.67 -15.14 -8.49
CA GLU A 5 10.96 -16.41 -8.31
C GLU A 5 11.94 -17.59 -8.25
N GLY A 6 11.81 -18.41 -7.21
CA GLY A 6 12.71 -19.54 -6.94
C GLY A 6 14.01 -19.17 -6.23
N GLU A 7 14.33 -17.88 -6.04
CA GLU A 7 15.52 -17.43 -5.32
C GLU A 7 15.18 -17.05 -3.88
N THR A 8 16.12 -17.23 -2.96
CA THR A 8 16.03 -16.81 -1.55
C THR A 8 16.99 -15.66 -1.24
N VAL A 9 17.88 -15.30 -2.17
CA VAL A 9 18.87 -14.25 -2.05
C VAL A 9 18.67 -13.24 -3.17
N PRO A 10 18.54 -11.93 -2.89
CA PRO A 10 18.41 -10.93 -3.94
C PRO A 10 19.71 -10.69 -4.68
N LYS A 11 19.66 -10.51 -6.01
CA LYS A 11 20.84 -10.22 -6.85
C LYS A 11 21.50 -8.88 -6.53
N VAL A 12 20.74 -7.91 -6.08
CA VAL A 12 21.23 -6.58 -5.67
C VAL A 12 20.92 -6.39 -4.20
N ARG A 13 21.94 -6.14 -3.40
CA ARG A 13 21.85 -6.07 -1.94
C ARG A 13 22.75 -4.98 -1.39
N PHE A 14 22.41 -4.39 -0.29
CA PHE A 14 23.31 -3.48 0.42
C PHE A 14 24.52 -4.21 0.98
N LYS A 15 25.68 -3.57 0.94
CA LYS A 15 26.92 -4.10 1.55
C LYS A 15 26.69 -4.37 3.05
N GLY A 16 27.16 -5.53 3.51
CA GLY A 16 27.07 -5.95 4.90
C GLY A 16 25.83 -6.81 5.24
N PHE A 17 25.01 -7.16 4.24
CA PHE A 17 23.94 -8.15 4.41
C PHE A 17 24.22 -9.37 3.55
N GLU A 18 24.14 -10.54 4.18
CA GLU A 18 24.45 -11.83 3.57
C GLU A 18 23.40 -12.87 3.99
N GLY A 19 23.48 -14.07 3.41
CA GLY A 19 22.61 -15.19 3.70
C GLY A 19 21.23 -15.10 3.02
N GLU A 20 20.43 -16.12 3.21
CA GLU A 20 19.09 -16.24 2.64
C GLU A 20 18.06 -15.41 3.42
N TRP A 21 17.02 -14.96 2.73
CA TRP A 21 15.85 -14.39 3.37
C TRP A 21 14.97 -15.49 3.96
N GLU A 22 14.37 -15.22 5.10
CA GLU A 22 13.51 -16.15 5.83
C GLU A 22 12.19 -16.36 5.10
N LYS A 23 11.72 -17.61 5.01
CA LYS A 23 10.43 -18.00 4.47
C LYS A 23 9.39 -18.00 5.59
N ILE A 24 8.46 -17.02 5.57
CA ILE A 24 7.40 -16.93 6.56
C ILE A 24 6.02 -16.84 5.90
N PRO A 25 4.97 -17.39 6.53
CA PRO A 25 3.59 -17.21 6.05
C PRO A 25 3.17 -15.75 6.11
N PHE A 26 2.46 -15.26 5.07
CA PHE A 26 1.98 -13.88 5.00
C PHE A 26 1.10 -13.49 6.20
N GLY A 27 0.27 -14.40 6.67
CA GLY A 27 -0.59 -14.15 7.84
C GLY A 27 0.16 -14.05 9.17
N SER A 28 1.41 -14.56 9.28
CA SER A 28 2.13 -14.67 10.56
C SER A 28 2.52 -13.30 11.16
N PHE A 29 2.58 -12.27 10.35
CA PHE A 29 2.91 -10.91 10.80
C PHE A 29 1.71 -9.94 10.70
N LEU A 30 0.48 -10.46 10.52
CA LEU A 30 -0.74 -9.67 10.39
C LEU A 30 -1.69 -9.96 11.55
N LYS A 31 -2.13 -8.90 12.24
CA LYS A 31 -3.17 -8.97 13.25
C LYS A 31 -4.35 -8.11 12.79
N GLU A 32 -5.48 -8.74 12.43
CA GLU A 32 -6.64 -8.02 11.92
C GLU A 32 -7.23 -7.11 13.00
N SER A 33 -7.49 -5.85 12.63
CA SER A 33 -8.16 -4.87 13.46
C SER A 33 -9.65 -4.83 13.13
N TYR A 34 -10.49 -4.85 14.18
CA TYR A 34 -11.94 -4.80 14.08
C TYR A 34 -12.51 -3.49 14.62
N GLU A 35 -11.67 -2.53 15.02
CA GLU A 35 -12.11 -1.23 15.53
C GLU A 35 -12.95 -0.50 14.46
N ARG A 36 -14.11 0.03 14.87
CA ARG A 36 -15.05 0.73 14.00
C ARG A 36 -15.48 2.05 14.59
N SER A 37 -15.85 3.00 13.71
CA SER A 37 -16.50 4.24 14.12
C SER A 37 -17.89 3.94 14.71
N THR A 38 -18.24 4.67 15.75
CA THR A 38 -19.53 4.59 16.43
C THR A 38 -20.35 5.86 16.24
N VAL A 39 -19.70 6.94 15.83
CA VAL A 39 -20.29 8.26 15.64
C VAL A 39 -20.01 8.71 14.20
N GLU A 40 -20.92 9.49 13.63
CA GLU A 40 -20.76 10.09 12.29
C GLU A 40 -19.61 11.11 12.31
N ASN A 41 -18.75 11.05 11.29
CA ASN A 41 -17.59 11.93 11.14
C ASN A 41 -16.64 11.92 12.36
N GLU A 42 -16.48 10.76 12.99
CA GLU A 42 -15.61 10.58 14.16
C GLU A 42 -14.14 10.90 13.83
N ASP A 43 -13.73 10.73 12.56
CA ASP A 43 -12.38 10.99 12.08
C ASP A 43 -12.38 11.31 10.58
N ILE A 44 -11.22 11.70 10.03
CA ILE A 44 -11.03 11.96 8.60
C ILE A 44 -11.33 10.73 7.76
N LEU A 45 -12.01 10.93 6.63
CA LEU A 45 -12.32 9.85 5.71
C LEU A 45 -11.18 9.60 4.74
N LEU A 46 -10.72 8.37 4.72
CA LEU A 46 -9.64 7.88 3.88
C LEU A 46 -10.14 6.87 2.85
N SER A 47 -9.43 6.79 1.74
CA SER A 47 -9.64 5.80 0.69
C SER A 47 -8.30 5.19 0.27
N SER A 48 -8.32 3.89 -0.03
CA SER A 48 -7.17 3.18 -0.57
C SER A 48 -7.37 2.95 -2.07
N ALA A 49 -6.46 3.48 -2.87
CA ALA A 49 -6.36 3.20 -4.31
C ALA A 49 -5.12 2.34 -4.59
N ILE A 50 -4.95 1.86 -5.83
CA ILE A 50 -3.75 1.11 -6.23
C ILE A 50 -2.47 1.91 -5.96
N THR A 51 -2.54 3.23 -6.09
CA THR A 51 -1.39 4.15 -5.95
C THR A 51 -1.07 4.55 -4.51
N GLY A 52 -1.99 4.36 -3.55
CA GLY A 52 -1.75 4.74 -2.16
C GLY A 52 -3.00 4.99 -1.34
N VAL A 53 -2.80 5.58 -0.15
CA VAL A 53 -3.87 6.02 0.76
C VAL A 53 -4.03 7.53 0.63
N TYR A 54 -5.27 7.99 0.46
CA TYR A 54 -5.63 9.37 0.19
C TYR A 54 -6.77 9.83 1.09
N LEU A 55 -6.95 11.14 1.24
CA LEU A 55 -8.22 11.67 1.72
C LEU A 55 -9.32 11.28 0.72
N ASN A 56 -10.51 10.96 1.21
CA ASN A 56 -11.63 10.62 0.34
C ASN A 56 -11.93 11.76 -0.65
N SER A 57 -11.83 13.02 -0.21
CA SER A 57 -11.99 14.21 -1.02
C SER A 57 -10.94 14.38 -2.12
N GLU A 58 -9.70 13.91 -1.92
CA GLU A 58 -8.65 13.96 -2.95
C GLU A 58 -8.97 13.06 -4.14
N LEU A 59 -9.65 11.93 -3.92
CA LEU A 59 -9.99 10.97 -4.98
C LEU A 59 -11.32 11.24 -5.66
N PHE A 60 -12.32 11.73 -4.92
CA PHE A 60 -13.70 11.79 -5.40
C PHE A 60 -14.29 13.20 -5.41
N GLY A 61 -13.60 14.21 -4.89
CA GLY A 61 -14.09 15.57 -4.78
C GLY A 61 -15.24 15.77 -3.78
N HIS A 62 -15.83 14.67 -3.28
CA HIS A 62 -16.95 14.69 -2.32
C HIS A 62 -16.91 13.42 -1.45
N GLN A 63 -17.63 13.45 -0.34
CA GLN A 63 -17.83 12.27 0.49
C GLN A 63 -18.72 11.25 -0.23
N ARG A 64 -18.24 10.00 -0.32
CA ARG A 64 -19.05 8.88 -0.82
C ARG A 64 -19.71 8.17 0.36
N GLY A 65 -21.01 7.94 0.23
CA GLY A 65 -21.84 7.25 1.22
C GLY A 65 -22.65 8.21 2.07
N ALA A 66 -23.83 7.74 2.49
CA ALA A 66 -24.76 8.52 3.32
C ALA A 66 -24.30 8.59 4.78
N SER A 67 -23.48 7.65 5.23
CA SER A 67 -22.95 7.58 6.59
C SER A 67 -21.59 6.90 6.62
N ASN A 68 -20.76 7.26 7.60
CA ASN A 68 -19.49 6.60 7.89
C ASN A 68 -19.46 5.89 9.26
N ILE A 69 -20.62 5.75 9.89
CA ILE A 69 -20.77 4.87 11.07
C ILE A 69 -20.48 3.43 10.65
N GLY A 70 -19.69 2.71 11.46
CA GLY A 70 -19.24 1.35 11.16
C GLY A 70 -18.04 1.27 10.23
N TYR A 71 -17.46 2.42 9.79
CA TYR A 71 -16.20 2.43 9.07
C TYR A 71 -15.07 1.92 9.97
N LYS A 72 -14.06 1.32 9.37
CA LYS A 72 -12.92 0.79 10.12
C LYS A 72 -11.98 1.90 10.50
N LYS A 73 -11.52 1.89 11.75
CA LYS A 73 -10.48 2.81 12.23
C LYS A 73 -9.12 2.32 11.76
N ILE A 74 -8.33 3.21 11.21
CA ILE A 74 -6.96 2.92 10.82
C ILE A 74 -6.00 3.90 11.48
N LYS A 75 -4.81 3.41 11.77
CA LYS A 75 -3.69 4.18 12.32
C LYS A 75 -2.50 4.13 11.36
N LYS A 76 -1.55 4.99 11.58
CA LYS A 76 -0.29 4.96 10.84
C LYS A 76 0.38 3.59 10.96
N ASN A 77 1.04 3.16 9.89
CA ASN A 77 1.71 1.86 9.76
C ASN A 77 0.79 0.64 9.71
N MET A 78 -0.53 0.81 9.63
CA MET A 78 -1.45 -0.31 9.40
C MET A 78 -1.52 -0.69 7.92
N LEU A 79 -1.67 -2.00 7.66
CA LEU A 79 -1.89 -2.55 6.33
C LEU A 79 -3.38 -2.54 5.98
N ILE A 80 -3.70 -2.13 4.76
CA ILE A 80 -5.04 -2.06 4.20
C ILE A 80 -5.09 -2.97 2.98
N LEU A 81 -5.96 -3.97 2.97
CA LEU A 81 -6.19 -4.88 1.85
C LEU A 81 -7.61 -4.72 1.32
N SER A 82 -7.76 -4.49 0.03
CA SER A 82 -9.08 -4.48 -0.60
C SER A 82 -9.69 -5.88 -0.64
N THR A 83 -10.98 -6.01 -0.34
CA THR A 83 -11.68 -7.30 -0.40
C THR A 83 -12.13 -7.70 -1.81
N GLN A 84 -12.03 -6.82 -2.80
CA GLN A 84 -12.58 -7.04 -4.13
C GLN A 84 -11.53 -7.02 -5.26
N ASN A 85 -10.56 -6.11 -5.18
CA ASN A 85 -9.58 -5.87 -6.24
C ASN A 85 -8.13 -5.94 -5.75
N LEU A 86 -7.87 -6.75 -4.72
CA LEU A 86 -6.55 -7.01 -4.17
C LEU A 86 -5.57 -7.51 -5.24
N HIS A 87 -6.02 -8.43 -6.10
CA HIS A 87 -5.25 -8.98 -7.22
C HIS A 87 -4.80 -7.93 -8.25
N LEU A 88 -5.43 -6.76 -8.27
CA LEU A 88 -5.01 -5.63 -9.10
C LEU A 88 -3.96 -4.74 -8.41
N GLY A 89 -3.55 -5.09 -7.18
CA GLY A 89 -2.58 -4.35 -6.39
C GLY A 89 -3.19 -3.29 -5.45
N ASN A 90 -4.50 -3.36 -5.17
CA ASN A 90 -5.11 -2.46 -4.17
C ASN A 90 -4.84 -2.97 -2.75
N ALA A 91 -3.58 -2.83 -2.37
CA ALA A 91 -3.02 -3.06 -1.05
C ALA A 91 -2.09 -1.91 -0.70
N ASN A 92 -2.17 -1.38 0.51
CA ASN A 92 -1.34 -0.27 0.95
C ASN A 92 -1.03 -0.34 2.44
N VAL A 93 0.14 0.14 2.84
CA VAL A 93 0.42 0.51 4.21
C VAL A 93 0.11 2.00 4.39
N ASN A 94 -0.66 2.36 5.41
CA ASN A 94 -0.92 3.77 5.72
C ASN A 94 0.35 4.42 6.29
N LEU A 95 1.17 5.02 5.46
CA LEU A 95 2.38 5.73 5.87
C LEU A 95 2.16 7.25 6.02
N ARG A 96 0.99 7.76 5.61
CA ARG A 96 0.73 9.19 5.46
C ARG A 96 -0.06 9.78 6.63
N PHE A 97 -1.12 9.10 7.07
CA PHE A 97 -2.08 9.63 8.03
C PHE A 97 -1.88 8.99 9.41
N GLU A 98 -1.90 9.80 10.47
CA GLU A 98 -1.76 9.28 11.84
C GLU A 98 -2.94 8.39 12.22
N HIS A 99 -4.16 8.78 11.83
CA HIS A 99 -5.40 8.02 12.03
C HIS A 99 -6.43 8.39 10.96
N GLY A 100 -7.54 7.68 10.91
CA GLY A 100 -8.66 7.96 10.02
C GLY A 100 -9.65 6.81 9.92
N LEU A 101 -10.69 6.99 9.12
CA LEU A 101 -11.74 6.02 8.84
C LEU A 101 -11.65 5.53 7.40
N ILE A 102 -11.79 4.22 7.20
CA ILE A 102 -11.84 3.62 5.86
C ILE A 102 -13.05 2.71 5.72
N SER A 103 -13.59 2.61 4.50
CA SER A 103 -14.76 1.80 4.17
C SER A 103 -14.62 0.34 4.68
N PRO A 104 -15.73 -0.29 5.13
CA PRO A 104 -15.78 -1.71 5.47
C PRO A 104 -15.35 -2.67 4.35
N ALA A 105 -15.30 -2.20 3.09
CA ALA A 105 -14.80 -2.95 1.93
C ALA A 105 -13.29 -3.24 1.96
N TYR A 106 -12.60 -2.84 3.01
CA TYR A 106 -11.19 -3.17 3.25
C TYR A 106 -11.03 -4.00 4.51
N LYS A 107 -10.04 -4.89 4.52
CA LYS A 107 -9.49 -5.47 5.73
C LYS A 107 -8.30 -4.63 6.20
N VAL A 108 -8.17 -4.44 7.50
CA VAL A 108 -7.15 -3.60 8.14
C VAL A 108 -6.37 -4.44 9.14
N TYR A 109 -5.04 -4.32 9.13
CA TYR A 109 -4.17 -5.12 9.98
C TYR A 109 -3.11 -4.26 10.66
N GLU A 110 -2.84 -4.55 11.92
CA GLU A 110 -1.58 -4.20 12.58
C GLU A 110 -0.47 -5.07 11.99
N ILE A 111 0.67 -4.46 11.68
CA ILE A 111 1.86 -5.16 11.17
C ILE A 111 2.76 -5.49 12.36
N VAL A 112 3.05 -6.77 12.55
CA VAL A 112 3.85 -7.25 13.69
C VAL A 112 5.20 -7.77 13.18
N ASN A 113 6.29 -7.34 13.79
CA ASN A 113 7.66 -7.80 13.50
C ASN A 113 8.20 -7.53 12.08
N ILE A 114 7.46 -6.85 11.22
CA ILE A 114 7.90 -6.44 9.88
C ILE A 114 7.93 -4.92 9.80
N SER A 115 8.91 -4.36 9.09
CA SER A 115 8.97 -2.92 8.82
C SER A 115 7.82 -2.49 7.90
N PRO A 116 6.96 -1.54 8.30
CA PRO A 116 5.89 -1.02 7.44
C PRO A 116 6.41 -0.44 6.13
N LEU A 117 7.55 0.25 6.15
CA LEU A 117 8.19 0.80 4.94
C LEU A 117 8.64 -0.31 3.99
N PHE A 118 9.23 -1.39 4.51
CA PHE A 118 9.62 -2.56 3.71
C PHE A 118 8.39 -3.24 3.10
N LEU A 119 7.37 -3.49 3.92
CA LEU A 119 6.13 -4.13 3.46
C LEU A 119 5.44 -3.33 2.37
N GLN A 120 5.40 -1.99 2.48
CA GLN A 120 4.86 -1.12 1.44
C GLN A 120 5.60 -1.31 0.11
N GLN A 121 6.92 -1.42 0.13
CA GLN A 121 7.70 -1.63 -1.11
C GLN A 121 7.45 -3.01 -1.71
N TRP A 122 7.41 -4.04 -0.88
CA TRP A 122 7.08 -5.39 -1.31
C TRP A 122 5.69 -5.45 -1.97
N ILE A 123 4.68 -4.82 -1.37
CA ILE A 123 3.30 -4.75 -1.90
C ILE A 123 3.26 -4.09 -3.30
N LYS A 124 4.15 -3.14 -3.60
CA LYS A 124 4.15 -2.41 -4.88
C LYS A 124 4.86 -3.14 -6.01
N MET A 125 5.47 -4.28 -5.75
CA MET A 125 6.09 -5.11 -6.80
C MET A 125 5.01 -5.75 -7.70
N ASP A 126 5.31 -5.88 -8.99
CA ASP A 126 4.39 -6.56 -9.92
C ASP A 126 4.20 -8.04 -9.56
N SER A 127 5.24 -8.71 -9.06
CA SER A 127 5.16 -10.09 -8.56
C SER A 127 4.15 -10.26 -7.42
N THR A 128 3.92 -9.24 -6.62
CA THR A 128 2.94 -9.26 -5.52
C THR A 128 1.50 -9.30 -6.03
N LYS A 129 1.23 -8.79 -7.23
CA LYS A 129 -0.10 -8.96 -7.87
C LYS A 129 -0.38 -10.44 -8.16
N VAL A 130 0.62 -11.17 -8.63
CA VAL A 130 0.52 -12.63 -8.85
C VAL A 130 0.34 -13.36 -7.52
N PHE A 131 1.08 -12.98 -6.49
CA PHE A 131 0.92 -13.49 -5.14
C PHE A 131 -0.53 -13.33 -4.64
N PHE A 132 -1.14 -12.16 -4.80
CA PHE A 132 -2.54 -11.94 -4.43
C PHE A 132 -3.51 -12.70 -5.33
N LEU A 133 -3.23 -12.80 -6.64
CA LEU A 133 -4.06 -13.53 -7.59
C LEU A 133 -4.16 -15.01 -7.25
N ASN A 134 -3.06 -15.62 -6.78
CA ASN A 134 -3.01 -17.04 -6.41
C ASN A 134 -3.95 -17.41 -5.25
N ALA A 135 -4.38 -16.42 -4.46
CA ALA A 135 -5.36 -16.59 -3.39
C ALA A 135 -6.78 -16.14 -3.79
N THR A 136 -7.12 -16.21 -5.09
CA THR A 136 -8.45 -15.77 -5.54
C THR A 136 -9.17 -16.85 -6.32
N THR A 137 -10.50 -16.78 -6.29
CA THR A 137 -11.40 -17.54 -7.15
C THR A 137 -12.16 -16.60 -8.09
N ALA A 138 -12.90 -17.19 -9.05
CA ALA A 138 -13.76 -16.41 -9.93
C ALA A 138 -14.75 -15.56 -9.12
N GLY A 139 -14.89 -14.30 -9.48
CA GLY A 139 -15.78 -13.35 -8.85
C GLY A 139 -16.83 -12.82 -9.81
N ALA A 140 -17.55 -11.78 -9.41
CA ALA A 140 -18.63 -11.18 -10.20
C ALA A 140 -18.17 -10.55 -11.54
N SER A 141 -16.87 -10.28 -11.71
CA SER A 141 -16.28 -9.74 -12.93
C SER A 141 -14.76 -9.94 -12.93
N LEU A 142 -14.10 -9.65 -14.07
CA LEU A 142 -12.64 -9.68 -14.19
C LEU A 142 -11.96 -8.73 -13.19
N CYS A 143 -12.61 -7.63 -12.81
CA CYS A 143 -12.08 -6.65 -11.86
C CYS A 143 -12.44 -6.98 -10.40
N ARG A 144 -13.33 -7.94 -10.15
CA ARG A 144 -13.80 -8.32 -8.80
C ARG A 144 -13.68 -9.81 -8.62
N LYS A 145 -12.64 -10.24 -7.92
CA LYS A 145 -12.38 -11.63 -7.58
C LYS A 145 -12.66 -11.86 -6.09
N ASN A 146 -13.12 -13.06 -5.77
CA ASN A 146 -13.28 -13.48 -4.37
C ASN A 146 -11.92 -13.88 -3.81
N ILE A 147 -11.57 -13.37 -2.64
CA ILE A 147 -10.30 -13.67 -1.97
C ILE A 147 -10.53 -14.83 -1.00
N VAL A 148 -9.72 -15.87 -1.14
CA VAL A 148 -9.64 -16.99 -0.18
C VAL A 148 -8.60 -16.62 0.87
N TRP A 149 -9.07 -16.01 1.97
CA TRP A 149 -8.20 -15.41 2.97
C TRP A 149 -7.25 -16.42 3.64
N ASP A 150 -7.74 -17.63 3.92
CA ASP A 150 -6.92 -18.69 4.52
C ASP A 150 -5.76 -19.11 3.59
N ASP A 151 -6.00 -19.15 2.29
CA ASP A 151 -4.95 -19.46 1.32
C ASP A 151 -3.97 -18.29 1.21
N LEU A 152 -4.47 -17.05 1.24
CA LEU A 152 -3.61 -15.86 1.24
C LEU A 152 -2.67 -15.85 2.46
N TYR A 153 -3.20 -16.13 3.65
CA TYR A 153 -2.40 -16.11 4.87
C TYR A 153 -1.34 -17.22 4.93
N LYS A 154 -1.56 -18.35 4.26
CA LYS A 154 -0.61 -19.47 4.18
C LYS A 154 0.49 -19.26 3.13
N GLN A 155 0.30 -18.37 2.16
CA GLN A 155 1.33 -18.11 1.15
C GLN A 155 2.62 -17.61 1.80
N ILE A 156 3.75 -18.06 1.27
CA ILE A 156 5.08 -17.77 1.81
C ILE A 156 5.59 -16.45 1.24
N VAL A 157 6.12 -15.61 2.10
CA VAL A 157 6.83 -14.38 1.78
C VAL A 157 8.28 -14.51 2.23
N LEU A 158 9.19 -13.99 1.42
CA LEU A 158 10.61 -13.92 1.76
C LEU A 158 10.88 -12.60 2.49
N ILE A 159 11.42 -12.68 3.69
CA ILE A 159 11.65 -11.54 4.57
C ILE A 159 13.11 -11.50 5.01
N PRO A 160 13.82 -10.36 4.80
CA PRO A 160 15.18 -10.18 5.28
C PRO A 160 15.23 -9.89 6.79
N SER A 161 16.43 -9.82 7.34
CA SER A 161 16.66 -9.38 8.72
C SER A 161 16.03 -7.99 8.98
N LYS A 162 15.64 -7.70 10.22
CA LYS A 162 15.03 -6.42 10.59
C LYS A 162 15.84 -5.19 10.13
N ASN A 163 17.15 -5.25 10.29
CA ASN A 163 18.04 -4.15 9.89
C ASN A 163 18.02 -3.94 8.38
N GLU A 164 17.97 -5.02 7.61
CA GLU A 164 17.88 -4.93 6.15
C GLU A 164 16.53 -4.44 5.69
N GLN A 165 15.42 -4.88 6.32
CA GLN A 165 14.08 -4.35 6.06
C GLN A 165 14.05 -2.82 6.22
N VAL A 166 14.58 -2.31 7.32
CA VAL A 166 14.62 -0.86 7.57
C VAL A 166 15.43 -0.16 6.49
N LYS A 167 16.60 -0.70 6.12
CA LYS A 167 17.47 -0.08 5.11
C LYS A 167 16.83 -0.08 3.72
N ILE A 168 16.20 -1.18 3.31
CA ILE A 168 15.44 -1.28 2.06
C ILE A 168 14.28 -0.30 2.06
N GLY A 169 13.45 -0.32 3.12
CA GLY A 169 12.29 0.54 3.24
C GLY A 169 12.64 2.04 3.18
N LEU A 170 13.66 2.47 3.90
CA LEU A 170 14.15 3.85 3.89
C LEU A 170 14.72 4.25 2.53
N PHE A 171 15.47 3.38 1.87
CA PHE A 171 16.03 3.65 0.55
C PHE A 171 14.93 3.95 -0.47
N PHE A 172 13.95 3.07 -0.60
CA PHE A 172 12.85 3.29 -1.56
C PHE A 172 11.94 4.44 -1.14
N SER A 173 11.65 4.62 0.16
CA SER A 173 10.88 5.77 0.64
C SER A 173 11.56 7.11 0.30
N ASN A 174 12.89 7.17 0.38
CA ASN A 174 13.64 8.36 -0.04
C ASN A 174 13.59 8.57 -1.57
N LEU A 175 13.65 7.51 -2.36
CA LEU A 175 13.48 7.61 -3.82
C LEU A 175 12.07 8.11 -4.18
N ASP A 176 11.03 7.56 -3.57
CA ASP A 176 9.64 7.98 -3.78
C ASP A 176 9.46 9.47 -3.46
N LYS A 177 10.06 9.93 -2.35
CA LYS A 177 10.06 11.34 -1.97
C LYS A 177 10.77 12.22 -3.00
N GLN A 178 11.92 11.79 -3.51
CA GLN A 178 12.64 12.53 -4.55
C GLN A 178 11.84 12.58 -5.86
N ILE A 179 11.24 11.47 -6.27
CA ILE A 179 10.37 11.40 -7.46
C ILE A 179 9.20 12.37 -7.30
N SER A 180 8.53 12.38 -6.15
CA SER A 180 7.42 13.29 -5.87
C SER A 180 7.83 14.76 -5.97
N LEU A 181 8.97 15.14 -5.37
CA LEU A 181 9.49 16.50 -5.44
C LEU A 181 9.84 16.93 -6.86
N GLN A 182 10.46 16.05 -7.66
CA GLN A 182 10.80 16.36 -9.05
C GLN A 182 9.54 16.47 -9.93
N THR A 183 8.53 15.65 -9.68
CA THR A 183 7.24 15.73 -10.37
C THR A 183 6.56 17.06 -10.10
N GLN A 184 6.49 17.49 -8.83
CA GLN A 184 5.94 18.80 -8.47
C GLN A 184 6.71 19.95 -9.14
N ARG A 185 8.03 19.86 -9.16
CA ARG A 185 8.88 20.85 -9.83
C ARG A 185 8.61 20.91 -11.35
N LEU A 186 8.49 19.75 -11.98
CA LEU A 186 8.16 19.65 -13.40
C LEU A 186 6.81 20.30 -13.73
N GLU A 187 5.78 20.00 -12.92
CA GLU A 187 4.45 20.59 -13.13
C GLU A 187 4.47 22.12 -12.95
N LYS A 188 5.20 22.62 -11.95
CA LYS A 188 5.38 24.06 -11.78
C LYS A 188 6.08 24.71 -12.98
N LEU A 189 7.13 24.08 -13.52
CA LEU A 189 7.82 24.58 -14.73
C LEU A 189 6.92 24.57 -15.95
N LYS A 190 6.07 23.55 -16.12
CA LYS A 190 5.06 23.51 -17.19
C LYS A 190 4.07 24.66 -17.09
N GLN A 191 3.59 24.96 -15.88
CA GLN A 191 2.68 26.10 -15.61
C GLN A 191 3.35 27.43 -15.94
N ILE A 192 4.61 27.64 -15.55
CA ILE A 192 5.38 28.84 -15.87
C ILE A 192 5.55 28.97 -17.39
N LYS A 193 5.92 27.86 -18.06
CA LYS A 193 6.07 27.85 -19.52
C LYS A 193 4.76 28.27 -20.20
N ALA A 194 3.63 27.69 -19.82
CA ALA A 194 2.30 28.04 -20.37
C ALA A 194 1.99 29.52 -20.17
N ALA A 195 2.15 30.03 -18.95
CA ALA A 195 1.89 31.43 -18.63
C ALA A 195 2.80 32.41 -19.41
N CYS A 196 4.06 32.03 -19.69
CA CYS A 196 4.95 32.84 -20.51
C CYS A 196 4.51 32.86 -21.97
N LEU A 197 4.12 31.70 -22.55
CA LEU A 197 3.64 31.62 -23.92
C LEU A 197 2.36 32.44 -24.12
N ASP A 198 1.41 32.34 -23.19
CA ASP A 198 0.16 33.11 -23.25
C ASP A 198 0.40 34.63 -23.25
N LYS A 199 1.46 35.10 -22.57
CA LYS A 199 1.80 36.53 -22.49
C LYS A 199 2.68 37.03 -23.63
N MET A 200 3.36 36.13 -24.35
CA MET A 200 4.27 36.52 -25.43
C MET A 200 3.57 36.68 -26.79
N PHE A 201 2.38 36.15 -26.94
CA PHE A 201 1.62 36.14 -28.19
C PHE A 201 0.29 36.88 -28.10
N VAL A 202 0.16 37.84 -27.19
CA VAL A 202 -0.98 38.76 -27.09
C VAL A 202 -0.64 40.08 -27.78
#